data_4592eaf215c5cc429f64f70088e48a11
#
_entry.id   4592eaf215c5cc429f64f70088e48a11
#
_cell.length_a   1.000
_cell.length_b   1.000
_cell.length_c   1.000
_cell.angle_alpha   90.00
_cell.angle_beta   90.00
_cell.angle_gamma   90.00
#
_symmetry.space_group_name_H-M   'P 1'
#
loop_
_entity.id
_entity.type
_entity.pdbx_description
1 polymer ?
#
loop_
_entity_poly.entity_id
_entity_poly.type
_entity_poly.pdbx_seq_one_letter_code
_entity_poly.pdbx_strand_id
1 'polypeptide(L)'
;MTEKPRIISAVISDLVTDQRVHRAALSLHEAGYPVLLVGRQRKASLPLDQRPYAVRRFRLWWEKGPLFYAAFNLRLFLFLLTKKADILLANDLDTLPAVWLAAFIKGSKVVYDSHELFCEVPELTHRPRTRNIWKRIERFLLPKLRNAYTVNESIASIYRKEYGVDFKVVRNVPLRLPAQAIPALTRADLQWPGDRRVLVFQGTGINVDRGAEEAIRAMEFLDDFLLVFVGGGDVYEQLRLEVSSKGLSDRVIFLPRQRPETLRAITRLADVGLSLDKDTNLNYRYSLPNKLFDYIQAGIPVIATSIPEVQRIVEQYRVGGIVSDLRPEALAGFIRDTFSDPGRIRTWKENAQLAADELNWDQEKTRLLDIIEHAR
;
A
#
# COMPACT_ATOMS: atom_id res chain seq x y z
N MET A 1 29.02 -23.53 7.28
CA MET A 1 28.05 -22.45 6.96
C MET A 1 27.54 -21.89 8.28
N THR A 2 27.78 -20.62 8.57
CA THR A 2 27.25 -19.96 9.78
C THR A 2 25.72 -19.95 9.71
N GLU A 3 25.06 -20.38 10.79
CA GLU A 3 23.60 -20.35 10.88
C GLU A 3 23.10 -18.89 10.68
N LYS A 4 22.09 -18.71 9.81
CA LYS A 4 21.53 -17.36 9.57
C LYS A 4 20.82 -16.84 10.82
N PRO A 5 20.87 -15.51 11.12
CA PRO A 5 20.26 -14.94 12.29
C PRO A 5 18.74 -15.15 12.31
N ARG A 6 18.19 -15.39 13.51
CA ARG A 6 16.75 -15.57 13.73
C ARG A 6 16.06 -14.21 13.74
N ILE A 7 15.00 -14.07 12.94
CA ILE A 7 14.25 -12.84 12.80
C ILE A 7 12.86 -13.02 13.41
N ILE A 8 12.47 -12.10 14.29
CA ILE A 8 11.07 -11.94 14.69
C ILE A 8 10.57 -10.62 14.13
N SER A 9 9.59 -10.69 13.23
CA SER A 9 8.90 -9.53 12.66
C SER A 9 7.57 -9.34 13.39
N ALA A 10 7.31 -8.14 13.90
CA ALA A 10 6.09 -7.81 14.64
C ALA A 10 5.29 -6.73 13.94
N VAL A 11 3.98 -6.92 13.84
CA VAL A 11 3.03 -5.96 13.26
C VAL A 11 1.73 -5.98 14.07
N ILE A 12 1.05 -4.83 14.16
CA ILE A 12 -0.23 -4.74 14.89
C ILE A 12 -1.43 -5.11 14.01
N SER A 13 -1.25 -5.25 12.71
CA SER A 13 -2.29 -5.59 11.74
C SER A 13 -2.76 -7.05 11.82
N ASP A 14 -3.87 -7.36 11.15
CA ASP A 14 -4.30 -8.74 10.92
C ASP A 14 -3.47 -9.36 9.78
N LEU A 15 -2.76 -10.43 10.09
CA LEU A 15 -1.84 -11.10 9.16
C LEU A 15 -2.51 -11.70 7.90
N VAL A 16 -3.84 -11.83 7.92
CA VAL A 16 -4.60 -12.33 6.75
C VAL A 16 -4.59 -11.29 5.61
N THR A 17 -4.65 -10.01 5.96
CA THR A 17 -4.81 -8.92 5.00
C THR A 17 -3.54 -8.13 4.71
N ASP A 18 -2.51 -8.27 5.55
CA ASP A 18 -1.27 -7.52 5.43
C ASP A 18 -0.30 -8.15 4.43
N GLN A 19 -0.42 -7.74 3.18
CA GLN A 19 0.38 -8.27 2.07
C GLN A 19 1.84 -7.77 2.10
N ARG A 20 2.11 -6.55 2.61
CA ARG A 20 3.47 -6.02 2.69
C ARG A 20 4.31 -6.86 3.64
N VAL A 21 3.82 -7.04 4.86
CA VAL A 21 4.52 -7.80 5.90
C VAL A 21 4.65 -9.27 5.51
N HIS A 22 3.62 -9.82 4.82
CA HIS A 22 3.71 -11.18 4.28
C HIS A 22 4.84 -11.31 3.26
N ARG A 23 4.92 -10.41 2.26
CA ARG A 23 5.97 -10.45 1.24
C ARG A 23 7.37 -10.31 1.86
N ALA A 24 7.54 -9.40 2.82
CA ALA A 24 8.80 -9.22 3.53
C ALA A 24 9.20 -10.51 4.28
N ALA A 25 8.30 -11.10 5.07
CA ALA A 25 8.55 -12.32 5.82
C ALA A 25 8.87 -13.53 4.89
N LEU A 26 8.13 -13.64 3.77
CA LEU A 26 8.37 -14.70 2.77
C LEU A 26 9.76 -14.54 2.15
N SER A 27 10.15 -13.35 1.74
CA SER A 27 11.46 -13.08 1.14
C SER A 27 12.61 -13.37 2.08
N LEU A 28 12.47 -13.04 3.36
CA LEU A 28 13.46 -13.41 4.38
C LEU A 28 13.55 -14.92 4.57
N HIS A 29 12.40 -15.60 4.59
CA HIS A 29 12.37 -17.07 4.70
C HIS A 29 13.00 -17.75 3.49
N GLU A 30 12.66 -17.33 2.27
CA GLU A 30 13.25 -17.82 1.02
C GLU A 30 14.76 -17.58 0.94
N ALA A 31 15.23 -16.50 1.52
CA ALA A 31 16.66 -16.22 1.68
C ALA A 31 17.32 -17.06 2.79
N GLY A 32 16.59 -17.97 3.44
CA GLY A 32 17.10 -18.93 4.43
C GLY A 32 17.18 -18.42 5.86
N TYR A 33 16.53 -17.28 6.19
CA TYR A 33 16.42 -16.82 7.57
C TYR A 33 15.32 -17.57 8.31
N PRO A 34 15.56 -18.05 9.57
CA PRO A 34 14.48 -18.49 10.44
C PRO A 34 13.59 -17.31 10.83
N VAL A 35 12.35 -17.28 10.30
CA VAL A 35 11.41 -16.16 10.48
C VAL A 35 10.24 -16.57 11.36
N LEU A 36 9.90 -15.72 12.34
CA LEU A 36 8.66 -15.76 13.09
C LEU A 36 7.92 -14.43 12.89
N LEU A 37 6.75 -14.48 12.27
CA LEU A 37 5.87 -13.34 12.11
C LEU A 37 4.84 -13.28 13.24
N VAL A 38 4.79 -12.14 13.95
CA VAL A 38 3.88 -11.90 15.07
C VAL A 38 2.90 -10.80 14.69
N GLY A 39 1.60 -11.09 14.81
CA GLY A 39 0.56 -10.10 14.57
C GLY A 39 -0.68 -10.34 15.42
N ARG A 40 -1.79 -9.69 15.09
CA ARG A 40 -3.05 -9.91 15.82
C ARG A 40 -4.02 -10.82 15.09
N GLN A 41 -4.96 -11.35 15.86
CA GLN A 41 -6.19 -11.98 15.39
C GLN A 41 -7.38 -11.20 15.94
N ARG A 42 -8.20 -10.66 15.06
CA ARG A 42 -9.48 -10.00 15.41
C ARG A 42 -10.59 -11.04 15.56
N LYS A 43 -11.72 -10.64 16.15
CA LYS A 43 -12.92 -11.49 16.21
C LYS A 43 -13.44 -11.87 14.82
N ALA A 44 -13.36 -10.92 13.88
CA ALA A 44 -13.78 -11.08 12.48
C ALA A 44 -12.66 -11.54 11.54
N SER A 45 -11.48 -11.97 12.05
CA SER A 45 -10.39 -12.45 11.19
C SER A 45 -10.80 -13.74 10.49
N LEU A 46 -10.55 -13.80 9.19
CA LEU A 46 -10.63 -15.03 8.42
C LEU A 46 -9.53 -16.03 8.85
N PRO A 47 -9.67 -17.31 8.53
CA PRO A 47 -8.57 -18.26 8.64
C PRO A 47 -7.33 -17.74 7.93
N LEU A 48 -6.17 -17.99 8.51
CA LEU A 48 -4.89 -17.67 7.87
C LEU A 48 -4.45 -18.85 7.03
N ASP A 49 -4.11 -18.61 5.78
CA ASP A 49 -3.54 -19.62 4.90
C ASP A 49 -2.20 -20.14 5.47
N GLN A 50 -1.86 -21.38 5.13
CA GLN A 50 -0.59 -21.96 5.52
C GLN A 50 0.57 -21.12 4.99
N ARG A 51 1.51 -20.76 5.88
CA ARG A 51 2.70 -19.97 5.55
C ARG A 51 3.94 -20.84 5.68
N PRO A 52 4.96 -20.66 4.84
CA PRO A 52 6.20 -21.45 4.90
C PRO A 52 7.09 -21.08 6.10
N TYR A 53 6.79 -19.97 6.78
CA TYR A 53 7.49 -19.49 7.98
C TYR A 53 6.57 -19.54 9.20
N ALA A 54 7.17 -19.47 10.41
CA ALA A 54 6.41 -19.54 11.64
C ALA A 54 5.54 -18.27 11.86
N VAL A 55 4.33 -18.47 12.38
CA VAL A 55 3.37 -17.39 12.65
C VAL A 55 2.84 -17.48 14.06
N ARG A 56 2.69 -16.33 14.72
CA ARG A 56 1.99 -16.17 15.99
C ARG A 56 0.98 -15.05 15.91
N ARG A 57 -0.28 -15.32 16.24
CA ARG A 57 -1.34 -14.31 16.28
C ARG A 57 -1.82 -14.12 17.72
N PHE A 58 -1.93 -12.86 18.16
CA PHE A 58 -2.45 -12.50 19.48
C PHE A 58 -3.95 -12.17 19.40
N ARG A 59 -4.75 -12.82 20.22
CA ARG A 59 -6.13 -12.41 20.51
C ARG A 59 -6.10 -11.46 21.69
N LEU A 60 -6.73 -10.30 21.57
CA LEU A 60 -6.82 -9.29 22.61
C LEU A 60 -8.28 -9.01 22.95
N TRP A 61 -8.52 -8.57 24.18
CA TRP A 61 -9.86 -8.22 24.66
C TRP A 61 -10.37 -6.94 24.00
N TRP A 62 -9.46 -5.97 23.80
CA TRP A 62 -9.74 -4.71 23.10
C TRP A 62 -9.27 -4.80 21.66
N GLU A 63 -10.07 -4.27 20.74
CA GLU A 63 -9.71 -4.24 19.31
C GLU A 63 -9.36 -2.85 18.81
N LYS A 64 -9.61 -1.80 19.59
CA LYS A 64 -9.40 -0.39 19.25
C LYS A 64 -9.04 0.43 20.48
N GLY A 65 -8.48 1.62 20.25
CA GLY A 65 -8.22 2.62 21.27
C GLY A 65 -6.94 2.40 22.07
N PRO A 66 -6.64 3.27 23.05
CA PRO A 66 -5.36 3.27 23.77
C PRO A 66 -5.07 1.96 24.50
N LEU A 67 -6.09 1.33 25.11
CA LEU A 67 -5.92 0.06 25.83
C LEU A 67 -5.54 -1.09 24.88
N PHE A 68 -6.01 -1.06 23.65
CA PHE A 68 -5.59 -2.02 22.63
C PHE A 68 -4.09 -1.92 22.35
N TYR A 69 -3.58 -0.71 22.08
CA TYR A 69 -2.15 -0.50 21.80
C TYR A 69 -1.27 -0.86 23.00
N ALA A 70 -1.70 -0.48 24.22
CA ALA A 70 -0.98 -0.82 25.45
C ALA A 70 -0.94 -2.34 25.68
N ALA A 71 -2.08 -3.03 25.57
CA ALA A 71 -2.18 -4.48 25.76
C ALA A 71 -1.38 -5.25 24.71
N PHE A 72 -1.43 -4.81 23.44
CA PHE A 72 -0.65 -5.42 22.37
C PHE A 72 0.86 -5.28 22.65
N ASN A 73 1.34 -4.06 22.95
CA ASN A 73 2.74 -3.82 23.23
C ASN A 73 3.24 -4.57 24.46
N LEU A 74 2.47 -4.59 25.55
CA LEU A 74 2.83 -5.35 26.74
C LEU A 74 2.94 -6.85 26.43
N ARG A 75 1.97 -7.42 25.73
CA ARG A 75 1.97 -8.83 25.37
C ARG A 75 3.10 -9.16 24.39
N LEU A 76 3.35 -8.28 23.41
CA LEU A 76 4.45 -8.42 22.47
C LEU A 76 5.79 -8.39 23.20
N PHE A 77 6.00 -7.42 24.07
CA PHE A 77 7.22 -7.27 24.88
C PHE A 77 7.50 -8.55 25.69
N LEU A 78 6.52 -9.01 26.49
CA LEU A 78 6.67 -10.23 27.30
C LEU A 78 6.96 -11.46 26.44
N PHE A 79 6.29 -11.59 25.29
CA PHE A 79 6.53 -12.66 24.35
C PHE A 79 7.96 -12.62 23.78
N LEU A 80 8.43 -11.44 23.36
CA LEU A 80 9.76 -11.26 22.80
C LEU A 80 10.86 -11.61 23.81
N LEU A 81 10.67 -11.32 25.10
CA LEU A 81 11.61 -11.71 26.14
C LEU A 81 11.79 -13.24 26.23
N THR A 82 10.77 -14.03 25.96
CA THR A 82 10.82 -15.50 26.03
C THR A 82 11.39 -16.18 24.78
N LYS A 83 11.58 -15.45 23.66
CA LYS A 83 12.03 -16.02 22.39
C LYS A 83 13.46 -15.63 22.07
N LYS A 84 14.24 -16.57 21.52
CA LYS A 84 15.57 -16.25 20.97
C LYS A 84 15.38 -15.56 19.62
N ALA A 85 15.98 -14.38 19.44
CA ALA A 85 16.02 -13.64 18.19
C ALA A 85 17.27 -12.78 18.15
N ASP A 86 17.92 -12.78 17.00
CA ASP A 86 19.10 -11.96 16.75
C ASP A 86 18.69 -10.58 16.23
N ILE A 87 17.63 -10.58 15.40
CA ILE A 87 17.03 -9.37 14.81
C ILE A 87 15.54 -9.32 15.16
N LEU A 88 15.12 -8.16 15.68
CA LEU A 88 13.71 -7.82 15.91
C LEU A 88 13.30 -6.75 14.91
N LEU A 89 12.34 -7.06 14.03
CA LEU A 89 11.81 -6.15 13.03
C LEU A 89 10.46 -5.60 13.51
N ALA A 90 10.40 -4.28 13.70
CA ALA A 90 9.17 -3.55 14.03
C ALA A 90 8.55 -3.01 12.76
N ASN A 91 7.31 -3.39 12.47
CA ASN A 91 6.52 -2.78 11.40
C ASN A 91 5.62 -1.72 12.04
N ASP A 92 5.83 -0.50 11.61
CA ASP A 92 5.24 0.74 12.10
C ASP A 92 5.55 1.12 13.57
N LEU A 93 5.28 2.38 13.88
CA LEU A 93 5.59 2.99 15.17
C LEU A 93 4.86 2.31 16.35
N ASP A 94 3.72 1.71 16.07
CA ASP A 94 2.86 1.11 17.10
C ASP A 94 3.39 -0.22 17.66
N THR A 95 4.37 -0.86 17.00
CA THR A 95 5.08 -2.04 17.53
C THR A 95 6.48 -1.69 18.07
N LEU A 96 7.02 -0.55 17.66
CA LEU A 96 8.39 -0.16 17.95
C LEU A 96 8.72 -0.07 19.44
N PRO A 97 7.85 0.45 20.35
CA PRO A 97 8.15 0.51 21.78
C PRO A 97 8.45 -0.85 22.40
N ALA A 98 7.62 -1.85 22.13
CA ALA A 98 7.82 -3.21 22.65
C ALA A 98 9.06 -3.88 22.06
N VAL A 99 9.26 -3.72 20.75
CA VAL A 99 10.39 -4.28 20.01
C VAL A 99 11.70 -3.66 20.50
N TRP A 100 11.76 -2.34 20.59
CA TRP A 100 12.97 -1.64 21.03
C TRP A 100 13.36 -2.00 22.48
N LEU A 101 12.39 -2.01 23.40
CA LEU A 101 12.64 -2.36 24.80
C LEU A 101 13.11 -3.81 24.96
N ALA A 102 12.48 -4.75 24.25
CA ALA A 102 12.90 -6.15 24.27
C ALA A 102 14.31 -6.32 23.68
N ALA A 103 14.60 -5.65 22.58
CA ALA A 103 15.92 -5.66 21.96
C ALA A 103 17.00 -5.09 22.88
N PHE A 104 16.71 -3.98 23.55
CA PHE A 104 17.63 -3.36 24.51
C PHE A 104 18.01 -4.32 25.65
N ILE A 105 17.03 -5.02 26.22
CA ILE A 105 17.27 -5.98 27.32
C ILE A 105 18.06 -7.21 26.84
N LYS A 106 17.80 -7.69 25.63
CA LYS A 106 18.37 -8.93 25.11
C LYS A 106 19.64 -8.77 24.28
N GLY A 107 20.00 -7.52 23.93
CA GLY A 107 21.10 -7.24 23.01
C GLY A 107 20.80 -7.60 21.53
N SER A 108 19.52 -7.79 21.18
CA SER A 108 19.12 -8.05 19.78
C SER A 108 19.23 -6.78 18.95
N LYS A 109 19.40 -6.92 17.63
CA LYS A 109 19.37 -5.78 16.71
C LYS A 109 17.94 -5.40 16.37
N VAL A 110 17.68 -4.10 16.20
CA VAL A 110 16.38 -3.58 15.78
C VAL A 110 16.47 -3.15 14.33
N VAL A 111 15.48 -3.60 13.52
CA VAL A 111 15.17 -3.06 12.19
C VAL A 111 13.77 -2.47 12.26
N TYR A 112 13.59 -1.29 11.68
CA TYR A 112 12.30 -0.60 11.68
C TYR A 112 11.81 -0.38 10.27
N ASP A 113 10.58 -0.83 9.97
CA ASP A 113 9.85 -0.60 8.73
C ASP A 113 8.74 0.43 8.98
N SER A 114 8.85 1.62 8.41
CA SER A 114 7.80 2.64 8.43
C SER A 114 6.99 2.56 7.15
N HIS A 115 5.72 2.16 7.25
CA HIS A 115 4.84 1.99 6.10
C HIS A 115 4.29 3.33 5.58
N GLU A 116 4.27 4.34 6.43
CA GLU A 116 3.72 5.67 6.16
C GLU A 116 4.21 6.69 7.21
N LEU A 117 3.85 7.96 7.05
CA LEU A 117 4.04 8.95 8.11
C LEU A 117 3.04 8.70 9.24
N PHE A 118 3.35 7.76 10.12
CA PHE A 118 2.44 7.25 11.15
C PHE A 118 1.73 8.34 11.96
N CYS A 119 2.45 9.40 12.35
CA CYS A 119 1.89 10.50 13.13
C CYS A 119 1.04 11.47 12.31
N GLU A 120 1.02 11.35 10.98
CA GLU A 120 0.33 12.24 10.06
C GLU A 120 -0.87 11.56 9.36
N VAL A 121 -1.25 10.35 9.79
CA VAL A 121 -2.43 9.66 9.27
C VAL A 121 -3.71 10.43 9.65
N PRO A 122 -4.76 10.42 8.79
CA PRO A 122 -6.00 11.15 9.05
C PRO A 122 -6.62 10.87 10.42
N GLU A 123 -6.56 9.61 10.88
CA GLU A 123 -7.10 9.18 12.17
C GLU A 123 -6.41 9.85 13.37
N LEU A 124 -5.17 10.28 13.22
CA LEU A 124 -4.40 10.97 14.26
C LEU A 124 -4.45 12.49 14.11
N THR A 125 -4.48 13.03 12.88
CA THR A 125 -4.53 14.48 12.66
C THR A 125 -5.77 15.12 13.29
N HIS A 126 -6.89 14.40 13.29
CA HIS A 126 -8.13 14.82 13.98
C HIS A 126 -8.13 14.56 15.50
N ARG A 127 -7.05 13.98 16.06
CA ARG A 127 -6.92 13.64 17.50
C ARG A 127 -5.59 14.16 18.06
N PRO A 128 -5.40 15.47 18.24
CA PRO A 128 -4.11 16.08 18.55
C PRO A 128 -3.46 15.54 19.83
N ARG A 129 -4.24 15.20 20.86
CA ARG A 129 -3.70 14.60 22.10
C ARG A 129 -3.06 13.23 21.83
N THR A 130 -3.73 12.36 21.07
CA THR A 130 -3.21 11.03 20.70
C THR A 130 -2.01 11.15 19.77
N ARG A 131 -2.10 12.03 18.76
CA ARG A 131 -0.98 12.33 17.86
C ARG A 131 0.27 12.79 18.64
N ASN A 132 0.10 13.68 19.60
CA ASN A 132 1.22 14.19 20.42
C ASN A 132 1.89 13.08 21.27
N ILE A 133 1.13 12.09 21.75
CA ILE A 133 1.70 10.93 22.45
C ILE A 133 2.58 10.13 21.48
N TRP A 134 2.07 9.80 20.28
CA TRP A 134 2.84 9.08 19.28
C TRP A 134 4.06 9.88 18.80
N LYS A 135 3.93 11.20 18.63
CA LYS A 135 5.05 12.08 18.25
C LYS A 135 6.15 12.11 19.33
N ARG A 136 5.80 12.01 20.62
CA ARG A 136 6.79 11.87 21.70
C ARG A 136 7.51 10.52 21.64
N ILE A 137 6.78 9.43 21.38
CA ILE A 137 7.37 8.10 21.21
C ILE A 137 8.31 8.09 20.00
N GLU A 138 7.87 8.64 18.89
CA GLU A 138 8.64 8.77 17.65
C GLU A 138 9.95 9.53 17.89
N ARG A 139 9.89 10.74 18.48
CA ARG A 139 11.05 11.56 18.82
C ARG A 139 12.03 10.87 19.78
N PHE A 140 11.53 10.03 20.67
CA PHE A 140 12.37 9.32 21.62
C PHE A 140 13.05 8.10 21.00
N LEU A 141 12.36 7.36 20.16
CA LEU A 141 12.83 6.07 19.64
C LEU A 141 13.61 6.18 18.32
N LEU A 142 13.13 6.98 17.36
CA LEU A 142 13.74 7.02 16.04
C LEU A 142 15.24 7.38 16.06
N PRO A 143 15.70 8.41 16.81
CA PRO A 143 17.12 8.74 16.85
C PRO A 143 18.04 7.64 17.38
N LYS A 144 17.48 6.58 17.98
CA LYS A 144 18.22 5.44 18.52
C LYS A 144 18.33 4.28 17.53
N LEU A 145 17.66 4.38 16.39
CA LEU A 145 17.65 3.34 15.37
C LEU A 145 18.87 3.47 14.45
N ARG A 146 19.47 2.34 14.12
CA ARG A 146 20.59 2.25 13.17
C ARG A 146 20.16 1.69 11.83
N ASN A 147 19.13 0.83 11.82
CA ASN A 147 18.62 0.18 10.64
C ASN A 147 17.13 0.48 10.50
N ALA A 148 16.78 1.31 9.54
CA ALA A 148 15.40 1.71 9.28
C ALA A 148 15.16 1.84 7.78
N TYR A 149 13.94 1.54 7.36
CA TYR A 149 13.52 1.75 5.98
C TYR A 149 12.05 2.19 5.91
N THR A 150 11.68 2.78 4.78
CA THR A 150 10.33 3.27 4.51
C THR A 150 9.97 3.09 3.04
N VAL A 151 8.78 3.53 2.64
CA VAL A 151 8.20 3.23 1.33
C VAL A 151 8.63 4.15 0.20
N ASN A 152 9.20 5.34 0.48
CA ASN A 152 9.62 6.30 -0.54
C ASN A 152 10.63 7.34 -0.02
N GLU A 153 11.23 8.10 -0.96
CA GLU A 153 12.28 9.08 -0.67
C GLU A 153 11.77 10.31 0.09
N SER A 154 10.53 10.75 -0.15
CA SER A 154 9.97 11.90 0.56
C SER A 154 9.85 11.62 2.06
N ILE A 155 9.33 10.46 2.43
CA ILE A 155 9.22 10.04 3.84
C ILE A 155 10.61 9.84 4.44
N ALA A 156 11.53 9.19 3.72
CA ALA A 156 12.92 9.03 4.16
C ALA A 156 13.60 10.38 4.45
N SER A 157 13.40 11.36 3.55
CA SER A 157 13.93 12.72 3.70
C SER A 157 13.34 13.47 4.90
N ILE A 158 12.04 13.31 5.16
CA ILE A 158 11.38 13.88 6.34
C ILE A 158 12.00 13.32 7.62
N TYR A 159 12.13 11.99 7.72
CA TYR A 159 12.73 11.36 8.91
C TYR A 159 14.22 11.73 9.09
N ARG A 160 14.98 11.84 8.00
CA ARG A 160 16.37 12.33 8.06
C ARG A 160 16.44 13.76 8.58
N LYS A 161 15.58 14.66 8.07
CA LYS A 161 15.53 16.06 8.48
C LYS A 161 15.07 16.24 9.94
N GLU A 162 14.05 15.47 10.35
CA GLU A 162 13.43 15.63 11.68
C GLU A 162 14.20 14.91 12.78
N TYR A 163 14.78 13.73 12.49
CA TYR A 163 15.37 12.83 13.49
C TYR A 163 16.86 12.50 13.26
N GLY A 164 17.44 12.91 12.13
CA GLY A 164 18.84 12.60 11.80
C GLY A 164 19.07 11.12 11.45
N VAL A 165 18.01 10.36 11.11
CA VAL A 165 18.09 8.92 10.81
C VAL A 165 18.04 8.69 9.31
N ASP A 166 18.98 7.92 8.79
CA ASP A 166 19.03 7.56 7.36
C ASP A 166 18.15 6.35 7.08
N PHE A 167 16.91 6.62 6.68
CA PHE A 167 15.98 5.58 6.23
C PHE A 167 16.33 5.14 4.80
N LYS A 168 16.49 3.85 4.61
CA LYS A 168 16.55 3.26 3.27
C LYS A 168 15.15 3.17 2.67
N VAL A 169 15.05 3.02 1.36
CA VAL A 169 13.75 2.90 0.68
C VAL A 169 13.52 1.48 0.20
N VAL A 170 12.42 0.88 0.64
CA VAL A 170 11.85 -0.38 0.16
C VAL A 170 10.38 -0.13 -0.18
N ARG A 171 10.09 0.05 -1.46
CA ARG A 171 8.74 0.41 -1.93
C ARG A 171 7.73 -0.72 -1.69
N ASN A 172 6.47 -0.33 -1.51
CA ASN A 172 5.38 -1.31 -1.42
C ASN A 172 4.82 -1.61 -2.82
N VAL A 173 5.56 -2.37 -3.60
CA VAL A 173 5.21 -2.76 -4.97
C VAL A 173 4.68 -4.20 -5.03
N PRO A 174 3.84 -4.55 -6.03
CA PRO A 174 3.30 -5.90 -6.15
C PRO A 174 4.36 -6.93 -6.60
N LEU A 175 4.04 -8.19 -6.37
CA LEU A 175 4.76 -9.31 -6.98
C LEU A 175 4.58 -9.30 -8.50
N ARG A 176 5.61 -9.70 -9.22
CA ARG A 176 5.49 -10.05 -10.64
C ARG A 176 4.78 -11.38 -10.75
N LEU A 177 3.53 -11.35 -11.22
CA LEU A 177 2.76 -12.57 -11.42
C LEU A 177 3.17 -13.23 -12.74
N PRO A 178 3.42 -14.56 -12.76
CA PRO A 178 3.63 -15.28 -14.00
C PRO A 178 2.37 -15.23 -14.86
N ALA A 179 2.53 -15.16 -16.19
CA ALA A 179 1.42 -15.01 -17.11
C ALA A 179 0.34 -16.11 -16.94
N GLN A 180 0.79 -17.33 -16.64
CA GLN A 180 -0.08 -18.50 -16.43
C GLN A 180 -0.96 -18.41 -15.18
N ALA A 181 -0.56 -17.60 -14.18
CA ALA A 181 -1.34 -17.39 -12.96
C ALA A 181 -2.47 -16.37 -13.14
N ILE A 182 -2.47 -15.60 -14.24
CA ILE A 182 -3.46 -14.57 -14.51
C ILE A 182 -4.60 -15.19 -15.33
N PRO A 183 -5.85 -15.19 -14.82
CA PRO A 183 -6.99 -15.73 -15.57
C PRO A 183 -7.16 -15.03 -16.93
N ALA A 184 -7.51 -15.81 -17.95
CA ALA A 184 -7.89 -15.29 -19.25
C ALA A 184 -9.33 -14.75 -19.18
N LEU A 185 -9.48 -13.47 -18.81
CA LEU A 185 -10.77 -12.77 -18.80
C LEU A 185 -10.90 -11.86 -20.02
N THR A 186 -12.12 -11.70 -20.50
CA THR A 186 -12.51 -10.75 -21.55
C THR A 186 -13.51 -9.72 -21.01
N ARG A 187 -13.71 -8.62 -21.74
CA ARG A 187 -14.76 -7.65 -21.40
C ARG A 187 -16.16 -8.27 -21.46
N ALA A 188 -16.38 -9.23 -22.37
CA ALA A 188 -17.65 -9.95 -22.50
C ALA A 188 -17.95 -10.81 -21.25
N ASP A 189 -16.95 -11.49 -20.67
CA ASP A 189 -17.12 -12.27 -19.43
C ASP A 189 -17.56 -11.39 -18.25
N LEU A 190 -17.19 -10.11 -18.26
CA LEU A 190 -17.56 -9.13 -17.25
C LEU A 190 -18.80 -8.31 -17.66
N GLN A 191 -19.40 -8.61 -18.80
CA GLN A 191 -20.55 -7.88 -19.37
C GLN A 191 -20.26 -6.38 -19.59
N TRP A 192 -19.00 -6.04 -19.88
CA TRP A 192 -18.62 -4.66 -20.19
C TRP A 192 -18.93 -4.35 -21.66
N PRO A 193 -19.54 -3.17 -21.97
CA PRO A 193 -19.77 -2.75 -23.33
C PRO A 193 -18.48 -2.70 -24.15
N GLY A 194 -18.49 -3.30 -25.34
CA GLY A 194 -17.30 -3.39 -26.19
C GLY A 194 -16.92 -2.07 -26.88
N ASP A 195 -17.86 -1.15 -27.00
CA ASP A 195 -17.74 0.16 -27.62
C ASP A 195 -17.29 1.29 -26.66
N ARG A 196 -17.31 1.03 -25.36
CA ARG A 196 -16.90 2.03 -24.34
C ARG A 196 -15.42 1.92 -23.97
N ARG A 197 -14.79 3.05 -23.71
CA ARG A 197 -13.46 3.15 -23.11
C ARG A 197 -13.54 2.90 -21.61
N VAL A 198 -12.66 2.08 -21.07
CA VAL A 198 -12.75 1.62 -19.69
C VAL A 198 -11.73 2.33 -18.80
N LEU A 199 -12.22 3.05 -17.80
CA LEU A 199 -11.44 3.60 -16.69
C LEU A 199 -11.54 2.67 -15.49
N VAL A 200 -10.44 2.36 -14.81
CA VAL A 200 -10.46 1.56 -13.59
C VAL A 200 -9.98 2.36 -12.38
N PHE A 201 -10.74 2.27 -11.29
CA PHE A 201 -10.39 2.81 -9.98
C PHE A 201 -10.34 1.67 -8.97
N GLN A 202 -9.16 1.25 -8.54
CA GLN A 202 -9.02 0.10 -7.65
C GLN A 202 -8.39 0.44 -6.30
N GLY A 203 -8.73 -0.35 -5.27
CA GLY A 203 -8.14 -0.22 -3.95
C GLY A 203 -8.91 -0.97 -2.86
N THR A 204 -8.20 -1.39 -1.82
CA THR A 204 -8.80 -1.97 -0.62
C THR A 204 -9.27 -0.89 0.38
N GLY A 205 -8.86 0.36 0.19
CA GLY A 205 -9.20 1.54 0.98
C GLY A 205 -9.64 2.69 0.06
N ILE A 206 -10.80 2.54 -0.61
CA ILE A 206 -11.48 3.63 -1.33
C ILE A 206 -12.17 4.47 -0.26
N ASN A 207 -11.39 5.36 0.35
CA ASN A 207 -11.78 6.20 1.48
C ASN A 207 -11.93 7.66 1.02
N VAL A 208 -12.40 8.52 1.91
CA VAL A 208 -12.46 9.97 1.70
C VAL A 208 -11.12 10.51 1.19
N ASP A 209 -11.16 11.49 0.31
CA ASP A 209 -10.00 12.17 -0.30
C ASP A 209 -9.12 11.29 -1.22
N ARG A 210 -9.62 10.12 -1.63
CA ARG A 210 -8.93 9.29 -2.64
C ARG A 210 -9.36 9.59 -4.08
N GLY A 211 -10.26 10.57 -4.29
CA GLY A 211 -10.70 11.06 -5.60
C GLY A 211 -11.76 10.20 -6.29
N ALA A 212 -12.40 9.29 -5.56
CA ALA A 212 -13.46 8.43 -6.10
C ALA A 212 -14.73 9.22 -6.41
N GLU A 213 -15.09 10.17 -5.57
CA GLU A 213 -16.22 11.09 -5.74
C GLU A 213 -16.04 11.94 -6.99
N GLU A 214 -14.84 12.48 -7.20
CA GLU A 214 -14.50 13.28 -8.39
C GLU A 214 -14.56 12.43 -9.67
N ALA A 215 -14.09 11.18 -9.61
CA ALA A 215 -14.18 10.26 -10.74
C ALA A 215 -15.64 9.99 -11.15
N ILE A 216 -16.55 9.76 -10.16
CA ILE A 216 -17.98 9.56 -10.43
C ILE A 216 -18.61 10.82 -11.04
N ARG A 217 -18.33 12.00 -10.47
CA ARG A 217 -18.90 13.25 -10.99
C ARG A 217 -18.38 13.58 -12.38
N ALA A 218 -17.14 13.24 -12.72
CA ALA A 218 -16.63 13.41 -14.06
C ALA A 218 -17.37 12.54 -15.09
N MET A 219 -17.97 11.41 -14.68
CA MET A 219 -18.76 10.56 -15.58
C MET A 219 -20.04 11.23 -16.08
N GLU A 220 -20.52 12.30 -15.45
CA GLU A 220 -21.63 13.10 -15.98
C GLU A 220 -21.29 13.74 -17.34
N PHE A 221 -20.01 13.90 -17.65
CA PHE A 221 -19.48 14.50 -18.87
C PHE A 221 -18.80 13.48 -19.81
N LEU A 222 -18.87 12.15 -19.52
CA LEU A 222 -18.14 11.11 -20.24
C LEU A 222 -19.09 9.99 -20.72
N ASP A 223 -19.83 10.23 -21.80
CA ASP A 223 -20.89 9.31 -22.28
C ASP A 223 -20.35 8.04 -22.90
N ASP A 224 -19.20 8.07 -23.55
CA ASP A 224 -18.52 6.96 -24.22
C ASP A 224 -17.52 6.21 -23.32
N PHE A 225 -17.61 6.42 -21.99
CA PHE A 225 -16.74 5.76 -21.02
C PHE A 225 -17.51 4.83 -20.07
N LEU A 226 -16.79 3.86 -19.54
CA LEU A 226 -17.17 3.00 -18.44
C LEU A 226 -16.18 3.19 -17.31
N LEU A 227 -16.66 3.51 -16.09
CA LEU A 227 -15.84 3.57 -14.89
C LEU A 227 -16.08 2.32 -14.04
N VAL A 228 -15.01 1.59 -13.74
CA VAL A 228 -15.06 0.36 -12.96
C VAL A 228 -14.34 0.55 -11.65
N PHE A 229 -15.06 0.49 -10.55
CA PHE A 229 -14.49 0.40 -9.20
C PHE A 229 -14.23 -1.06 -8.85
N VAL A 230 -13.00 -1.37 -8.35
CA VAL A 230 -12.66 -2.72 -7.89
C VAL A 230 -12.09 -2.64 -6.48
N GLY A 231 -12.82 -3.16 -5.49
CA GLY A 231 -12.32 -3.17 -4.13
C GLY A 231 -13.34 -2.89 -3.04
N GLY A 232 -13.06 -1.89 -2.21
CA GLY A 232 -13.93 -1.46 -1.12
C GLY A 232 -13.27 -0.39 -0.26
N GLY A 233 -14.00 0.19 0.66
CA GLY A 233 -13.54 1.26 1.54
C GLY A 233 -14.71 1.91 2.27
N ASP A 234 -14.40 2.92 3.07
CA ASP A 234 -15.39 3.54 3.96
C ASP A 234 -16.48 4.30 3.20
N VAL A 235 -16.17 4.83 1.99
CA VAL A 235 -17.12 5.60 1.18
C VAL A 235 -17.85 4.75 0.13
N TYR A 236 -17.55 3.45 0.03
CA TYR A 236 -17.99 2.61 -1.09
C TYR A 236 -19.51 2.55 -1.27
N GLU A 237 -20.27 2.42 -0.17
CA GLU A 237 -21.74 2.41 -0.23
C GLU A 237 -22.30 3.80 -0.54
N GLN A 238 -21.69 4.86 -0.03
CA GLN A 238 -22.08 6.24 -0.37
C GLN A 238 -21.87 6.51 -1.88
N LEU A 239 -20.77 6.04 -2.46
CA LEU A 239 -20.50 6.17 -3.90
C LEU A 239 -21.56 5.43 -4.74
N ARG A 240 -22.02 4.25 -4.32
CA ARG A 240 -23.11 3.53 -4.99
C ARG A 240 -24.42 4.32 -5.00
N LEU A 241 -24.75 4.94 -3.87
CA LEU A 241 -25.93 5.79 -3.77
C LEU A 241 -25.80 7.04 -4.67
N GLU A 242 -24.62 7.68 -4.72
CA GLU A 242 -24.37 8.81 -5.61
C GLU A 242 -24.55 8.43 -7.08
N VAL A 243 -24.00 7.29 -7.51
CA VAL A 243 -24.15 6.74 -8.86
C VAL A 243 -25.62 6.52 -9.23
N SER A 244 -26.39 5.90 -8.31
CA SER A 244 -27.82 5.66 -8.54
C SER A 244 -28.61 6.96 -8.63
N SER A 245 -28.36 7.93 -7.74
CA SER A 245 -29.07 9.21 -7.73
C SER A 245 -28.80 10.09 -8.94
N LYS A 246 -27.62 9.91 -9.58
CA LYS A 246 -27.21 10.63 -10.80
C LYS A 246 -27.58 9.91 -12.09
N GLY A 247 -28.21 8.72 -12.02
CA GLY A 247 -28.56 7.94 -13.21
C GLY A 247 -27.35 7.40 -13.98
N LEU A 248 -26.23 7.15 -13.29
CA LEU A 248 -24.97 6.69 -13.90
C LEU A 248 -24.77 5.16 -13.82
N SER A 249 -25.81 4.41 -13.44
CA SER A 249 -25.71 2.96 -13.18
C SER A 249 -25.35 2.13 -14.44
N ASP A 250 -25.56 2.64 -15.63
CA ASP A 250 -25.17 2.03 -16.91
C ASP A 250 -23.70 2.29 -17.28
N ARG A 251 -23.03 3.24 -16.61
CA ARG A 251 -21.66 3.69 -16.90
C ARG A 251 -20.69 3.57 -15.73
N VAL A 252 -21.17 3.20 -14.53
CA VAL A 252 -20.32 3.00 -13.35
C VAL A 252 -20.61 1.65 -12.71
N ILE A 253 -19.61 0.77 -12.70
CA ILE A 253 -19.70 -0.59 -12.19
C ILE A 253 -18.87 -0.71 -10.90
N PHE A 254 -19.40 -1.47 -9.92
CA PHE A 254 -18.72 -1.76 -8.67
C PHE A 254 -18.46 -3.25 -8.52
N LEU A 255 -17.20 -3.65 -8.53
CA LEU A 255 -16.77 -5.02 -8.28
C LEU A 255 -16.20 -5.13 -6.85
N PRO A 256 -16.50 -6.20 -6.12
CA PRO A 256 -15.95 -6.43 -4.80
C PRO A 256 -14.44 -6.66 -4.83
N ARG A 257 -13.83 -6.76 -3.65
CA ARG A 257 -12.41 -7.13 -3.51
C ARG A 257 -12.11 -8.44 -4.22
N GLN A 258 -11.04 -8.45 -5.01
CA GLN A 258 -10.59 -9.57 -5.80
C GLN A 258 -9.27 -10.15 -5.27
N ARG A 259 -8.98 -11.40 -5.61
CA ARG A 259 -7.63 -11.96 -5.43
C ARG A 259 -6.65 -11.27 -6.39
N PRO A 260 -5.35 -11.20 -6.07
CA PRO A 260 -4.37 -10.48 -6.88
C PRO A 260 -4.35 -10.88 -8.35
N GLU A 261 -4.51 -12.17 -8.65
CA GLU A 261 -4.49 -12.70 -10.01
C GLU A 261 -5.72 -12.23 -10.80
N THR A 262 -6.90 -12.33 -10.19
CA THR A 262 -8.16 -11.85 -10.78
C THR A 262 -8.18 -10.34 -10.93
N LEU A 263 -7.69 -9.60 -9.92
CA LEU A 263 -7.56 -8.15 -9.99
C LEU A 263 -6.67 -7.75 -11.17
N ARG A 264 -5.53 -8.42 -11.35
CA ARG A 264 -4.63 -8.18 -12.48
C ARG A 264 -5.31 -8.45 -13.83
N ALA A 265 -6.10 -9.53 -13.92
CA ALA A 265 -6.86 -9.84 -15.14
C ALA A 265 -7.87 -8.74 -15.46
N ILE A 266 -8.65 -8.30 -14.45
CA ILE A 266 -9.63 -7.21 -14.59
C ILE A 266 -8.93 -5.90 -14.99
N THR A 267 -7.83 -5.55 -14.34
CA THR A 267 -7.08 -4.31 -14.58
C THR A 267 -6.55 -4.25 -16.02
N ARG A 268 -6.09 -5.38 -16.58
CA ARG A 268 -5.62 -5.47 -17.97
C ARG A 268 -6.71 -5.18 -19.02
N LEU A 269 -7.98 -5.33 -18.67
CA LEU A 269 -9.10 -5.04 -19.57
C LEU A 269 -9.45 -3.55 -19.61
N ALA A 270 -8.93 -2.76 -18.68
CA ALA A 270 -9.11 -1.31 -18.67
C ALA A 270 -8.13 -0.63 -19.65
N ASP A 271 -8.53 0.55 -20.11
CA ASP A 271 -7.70 1.39 -20.96
C ASP A 271 -6.77 2.29 -20.18
N VAL A 272 -7.25 2.79 -19.00
CA VAL A 272 -6.51 3.70 -18.11
C VAL A 272 -6.88 3.43 -16.64
N GLY A 273 -5.88 3.48 -15.76
CA GLY A 273 -6.07 3.44 -14.31
C GLY A 273 -6.10 4.84 -13.70
N LEU A 274 -6.95 5.05 -12.68
CA LEU A 274 -7.10 6.34 -11.99
C LEU A 274 -6.44 6.29 -10.61
N SER A 275 -5.55 7.25 -10.31
CA SER A 275 -4.90 7.47 -9.03
C SER A 275 -5.06 8.92 -8.59
N LEU A 276 -6.25 9.27 -8.10
CA LEU A 276 -6.71 10.65 -7.87
C LEU A 276 -6.62 11.09 -6.40
N ASP A 277 -5.65 10.56 -5.66
CA ASP A 277 -5.45 10.89 -4.24
C ASP A 277 -5.18 12.39 -4.06
N LYS A 278 -5.86 13.03 -3.07
CA LYS A 278 -5.78 14.47 -2.82
C LYS A 278 -4.69 14.81 -1.82
N ASP A 279 -4.10 16.00 -1.96
CA ASP A 279 -3.12 16.56 -1.02
C ASP A 279 -3.84 17.25 0.17
N THR A 280 -4.53 16.48 1.00
CA THR A 280 -5.30 17.01 2.14
C THR A 280 -4.56 16.91 3.48
N ASN A 281 -3.51 16.10 3.55
CA ASN A 281 -2.65 15.95 4.73
C ASN A 281 -1.27 15.42 4.32
N LEU A 282 -0.28 15.54 5.22
CA LEU A 282 1.10 15.15 4.91
C LEU A 282 1.27 13.68 4.54
N ASN A 283 0.47 12.78 5.14
CA ASN A 283 0.54 11.37 4.81
C ASN A 283 0.04 11.10 3.39
N TYR A 284 -1.06 11.74 2.96
CA TYR A 284 -1.56 11.64 1.59
C TYR A 284 -0.63 12.34 0.59
N ARG A 285 -0.12 13.53 0.92
CA ARG A 285 0.86 14.25 0.09
C ARG A 285 2.04 13.40 -0.29
N TYR A 286 2.60 12.65 0.64
CA TYR A 286 3.78 11.82 0.43
C TYR A 286 3.45 10.33 0.27
N SER A 287 2.19 9.99 0.05
CA SER A 287 1.81 8.60 -0.21
C SER A 287 2.29 8.12 -1.58
N LEU A 288 2.52 6.82 -1.67
CA LEU A 288 2.82 6.13 -2.92
C LEU A 288 1.88 4.91 -3.00
N PRO A 289 0.66 5.10 -3.50
CA PRO A 289 -0.39 4.09 -3.42
C PRO A 289 -0.11 2.88 -4.32
N ASN A 290 -0.41 1.69 -3.82
CA ASN A 290 -0.18 0.42 -4.53
C ASN A 290 -0.87 0.35 -5.89
N LYS A 291 -2.05 0.98 -6.05
CA LYS A 291 -2.80 0.99 -7.31
C LYS A 291 -1.98 1.53 -8.49
N LEU A 292 -1.10 2.50 -8.27
CA LEU A 292 -0.18 3.00 -9.31
C LEU A 292 0.68 1.87 -9.88
N PHE A 293 1.28 1.07 -9.00
CA PHE A 293 2.13 -0.05 -9.41
C PHE A 293 1.32 -1.22 -9.99
N ASP A 294 0.09 -1.42 -9.51
CA ASP A 294 -0.79 -2.43 -10.08
C ASP A 294 -1.17 -2.10 -11.52
N TYR A 295 -1.42 -0.82 -11.85
CA TYR A 295 -1.67 -0.36 -13.22
C TYR A 295 -0.45 -0.56 -14.10
N ILE A 296 0.73 -0.15 -13.63
CA ILE A 296 2.01 -0.35 -14.33
C ILE A 296 2.23 -1.85 -14.59
N GLN A 297 2.07 -2.70 -13.59
CA GLN A 297 2.19 -4.14 -13.72
C GLN A 297 1.12 -4.79 -14.61
N ALA A 298 -0.03 -4.15 -14.80
CA ALA A 298 -1.05 -4.57 -15.75
C ALA A 298 -0.77 -4.09 -17.18
N GLY A 299 0.22 -3.21 -17.37
CA GLY A 299 0.58 -2.62 -18.67
C GLY A 299 -0.42 -1.58 -19.16
N ILE A 300 -1.14 -0.90 -18.24
CA ILE A 300 -2.08 0.17 -18.59
C ILE A 300 -1.55 1.54 -18.12
N PRO A 301 -1.87 2.62 -18.87
CA PRO A 301 -1.53 3.98 -18.49
C PRO A 301 -2.25 4.43 -17.21
N VAL A 302 -1.70 5.48 -16.59
CA VAL A 302 -2.26 6.07 -15.37
C VAL A 302 -2.62 7.53 -15.60
N ILE A 303 -3.79 7.95 -15.13
CA ILE A 303 -4.11 9.35 -14.88
C ILE A 303 -4.01 9.55 -13.37
N ALA A 304 -3.14 10.45 -12.93
CA ALA A 304 -2.86 10.66 -11.52
C ALA A 304 -2.83 12.14 -11.14
N THR A 305 -3.08 12.42 -9.86
CA THR A 305 -2.87 13.75 -9.28
C THR A 305 -1.40 14.06 -9.06
N SER A 306 -1.08 15.35 -8.91
CA SER A 306 0.29 15.87 -8.75
C SER A 306 0.87 15.70 -7.34
N ILE A 307 0.48 14.65 -6.60
CA ILE A 307 1.19 14.35 -5.33
C ILE A 307 2.63 13.90 -5.63
N PRO A 308 3.63 14.38 -4.89
CA PRO A 308 5.04 14.36 -5.30
C PRO A 308 5.58 12.99 -5.71
N GLU A 309 5.29 11.94 -4.93
CA GLU A 309 5.85 10.62 -5.20
C GLU A 309 5.16 9.92 -6.39
N VAL A 310 3.87 10.15 -6.58
CA VAL A 310 3.12 9.62 -7.72
C VAL A 310 3.54 10.33 -9.00
N GLN A 311 3.60 11.67 -8.98
CA GLN A 311 4.05 12.47 -10.11
C GLN A 311 5.45 12.05 -10.54
N ARG A 312 6.39 11.90 -9.60
CA ARG A 312 7.75 11.46 -9.91
C ARG A 312 7.78 10.13 -10.66
N ILE A 313 7.00 9.12 -10.24
CA ILE A 313 6.95 7.83 -10.92
C ILE A 313 6.32 7.97 -12.32
N VAL A 314 5.19 8.66 -12.43
CA VAL A 314 4.48 8.83 -13.71
C VAL A 314 5.36 9.55 -14.74
N GLU A 315 6.06 10.62 -14.34
CA GLU A 315 6.94 11.40 -15.22
C GLU A 315 8.24 10.67 -15.55
N GLN A 316 8.90 10.07 -14.53
CA GLN A 316 10.16 9.35 -14.72
C GLN A 316 10.02 8.21 -15.71
N TYR A 317 8.95 7.43 -15.59
CA TYR A 317 8.69 6.27 -16.44
C TYR A 317 7.80 6.59 -17.65
N ARG A 318 7.26 7.80 -17.74
CA ARG A 318 6.34 8.25 -18.81
C ARG A 318 5.18 7.26 -19.03
N VAL A 319 4.54 6.86 -17.93
CA VAL A 319 3.50 5.83 -17.92
C VAL A 319 2.08 6.40 -17.87
N GLY A 320 1.93 7.72 -18.01
CA GLY A 320 0.61 8.35 -17.90
C GLY A 320 0.66 9.86 -17.90
N GLY A 321 -0.45 10.48 -17.46
CA GLY A 321 -0.62 11.93 -17.36
C GLY A 321 -0.93 12.40 -15.95
N ILE A 322 -0.55 13.64 -15.64
CA ILE A 322 -0.82 14.29 -14.35
C ILE A 322 -1.94 15.31 -14.51
N VAL A 323 -3.01 15.11 -13.74
CA VAL A 323 -4.14 16.04 -13.66
C VAL A 323 -4.01 16.90 -12.37
N SER A 324 -4.07 18.22 -12.52
CA SER A 324 -3.95 19.17 -11.42
C SER A 324 -5.31 19.67 -10.89
N ASP A 325 -6.34 19.58 -11.72
CA ASP A 325 -7.69 20.06 -11.38
C ASP A 325 -8.68 18.89 -11.40
N LEU A 326 -9.24 18.58 -10.23
CA LEU A 326 -10.20 17.50 -10.04
C LEU A 326 -11.66 17.96 -10.13
N ARG A 327 -11.93 19.23 -10.52
CA ARG A 327 -13.31 19.61 -10.82
C ARG A 327 -13.86 18.67 -11.91
N PRO A 328 -15.12 18.25 -11.82
CA PRO A 328 -15.67 17.19 -12.70
C PRO A 328 -15.46 17.48 -14.19
N GLU A 329 -15.71 18.70 -14.64
CA GLU A 329 -15.55 19.11 -16.04
C GLU A 329 -14.09 19.11 -16.48
N ALA A 330 -13.19 19.57 -15.61
CA ALA A 330 -11.76 19.64 -15.89
C ALA A 330 -11.15 18.22 -15.96
N LEU A 331 -11.51 17.35 -15.02
CA LEU A 331 -11.10 15.94 -15.03
C LEU A 331 -11.63 15.21 -16.27
N ALA A 332 -12.90 15.40 -16.61
CA ALA A 332 -13.49 14.83 -17.82
C ALA A 332 -12.82 15.36 -19.10
N GLY A 333 -12.51 16.66 -19.16
CA GLY A 333 -11.75 17.28 -20.24
C GLY A 333 -10.37 16.64 -20.40
N PHE A 334 -9.63 16.48 -19.29
CA PHE A 334 -8.33 15.83 -19.30
C PHE A 334 -8.38 14.38 -19.76
N ILE A 335 -9.40 13.63 -19.32
CA ILE A 335 -9.62 12.24 -19.77
C ILE A 335 -9.88 12.20 -21.29
N ARG A 336 -10.80 13.01 -21.82
CA ARG A 336 -11.08 13.09 -23.26
C ARG A 336 -9.84 13.46 -24.08
N ASP A 337 -9.10 14.48 -23.64
CA ASP A 337 -7.84 14.87 -24.29
C ASP A 337 -6.82 13.73 -24.29
N THR A 338 -6.69 13.00 -23.18
CA THR A 338 -5.82 11.81 -23.11
C THR A 338 -6.17 10.81 -24.21
N PHE A 339 -7.43 10.56 -24.47
CA PHE A 339 -7.90 9.58 -25.47
C PHE A 339 -8.00 10.15 -26.89
N SER A 340 -7.84 11.45 -27.08
CA SER A 340 -7.81 12.07 -28.42
C SER A 340 -6.56 11.70 -29.23
N ASP A 341 -5.49 11.25 -28.52
CA ASP A 341 -4.22 10.82 -29.12
C ASP A 341 -3.95 9.32 -28.85
N PRO A 342 -4.33 8.42 -29.75
CA PRO A 342 -4.07 6.99 -29.61
C PRO A 342 -2.57 6.64 -29.58
N GLY A 343 -1.71 7.47 -30.19
CA GLY A 343 -0.27 7.32 -30.16
C GLY A 343 0.29 7.49 -28.75
N ARG A 344 -0.21 8.49 -28.02
CA ARG A 344 0.12 8.75 -26.60
C ARG A 344 -0.24 7.56 -25.72
N ILE A 345 -1.45 7.04 -25.82
CA ILE A 345 -1.91 5.86 -25.06
C ILE A 345 -1.03 4.64 -25.34
N ARG A 346 -0.68 4.40 -26.61
CA ARG A 346 0.19 3.29 -26.99
C ARG A 346 1.57 3.42 -26.36
N THR A 347 2.19 4.57 -26.47
CA THR A 347 3.51 4.85 -25.88
C THR A 347 3.49 4.66 -24.37
N TRP A 348 2.47 5.14 -23.68
CA TRP A 348 2.35 4.95 -22.23
C TRP A 348 2.16 3.47 -21.85
N LYS A 349 1.42 2.67 -22.63
CA LYS A 349 1.29 1.22 -22.42
C LYS A 349 2.65 0.50 -22.57
N GLU A 350 3.39 0.81 -23.62
CA GLU A 350 4.73 0.26 -23.85
C GLU A 350 5.67 0.62 -22.69
N ASN A 351 5.68 1.87 -22.27
CA ASN A 351 6.46 2.34 -21.14
C ASN A 351 6.05 1.66 -19.82
N ALA A 352 4.75 1.44 -19.59
CA ALA A 352 4.26 0.73 -18.40
C ALA A 352 4.77 -0.71 -18.36
N GLN A 353 4.82 -1.40 -19.51
CA GLN A 353 5.38 -2.75 -19.60
C GLN A 353 6.88 -2.77 -19.25
N LEU A 354 7.66 -1.80 -19.75
CA LEU A 354 9.08 -1.66 -19.42
C LEU A 354 9.27 -1.30 -17.93
N ALA A 355 8.50 -0.36 -17.42
CA ALA A 355 8.56 0.04 -16.00
C ALA A 355 8.20 -1.11 -15.05
N ALA A 356 7.33 -2.04 -15.46
CA ALA A 356 6.97 -3.21 -14.68
C ALA A 356 8.15 -4.14 -14.38
N ASP A 357 9.17 -4.16 -15.23
CA ASP A 357 10.39 -4.96 -15.02
C ASP A 357 11.29 -4.37 -13.92
N GLU A 358 11.19 -3.07 -13.64
CA GLU A 358 11.94 -2.39 -12.58
C GLU A 358 11.10 -2.22 -11.29
N LEU A 359 9.79 -1.90 -11.45
CA LEU A 359 8.89 -1.56 -10.35
C LEU A 359 8.12 -2.80 -9.86
N ASN A 360 8.84 -3.78 -9.34
CA ASN A 360 8.27 -5.02 -8.81
C ASN A 360 8.97 -5.45 -7.52
N TRP A 361 8.37 -6.38 -6.79
CA TRP A 361 8.88 -6.85 -5.51
C TRP A 361 10.22 -7.58 -5.60
N ASP A 362 10.56 -8.22 -6.72
CA ASP A 362 11.84 -8.92 -6.85
C ASP A 362 13.04 -7.96 -6.79
N GLN A 363 12.85 -6.72 -7.25
CA GLN A 363 13.83 -5.65 -7.12
C GLN A 363 13.90 -5.09 -5.69
N GLU A 364 12.75 -4.82 -5.08
CA GLU A 364 12.69 -4.27 -3.71
C GLU A 364 13.13 -5.29 -2.65
N LYS A 365 12.87 -6.58 -2.88
CA LYS A 365 13.32 -7.68 -2.02
C LYS A 365 14.84 -7.69 -1.84
N THR A 366 15.60 -7.38 -2.88
CA THR A 366 17.08 -7.31 -2.79
C THR A 366 17.50 -6.22 -1.80
N ARG A 367 16.86 -5.03 -1.87
CA ARG A 367 17.13 -3.94 -0.92
C ARG A 367 16.78 -4.31 0.53
N LEU A 368 15.66 -5.01 0.73
CA LEU A 368 15.28 -5.52 2.05
C LEU A 368 16.35 -6.47 2.60
N LEU A 369 16.81 -7.40 1.78
CA LEU A 369 17.84 -8.38 2.18
C LEU A 369 19.14 -7.68 2.55
N ASP A 370 19.57 -6.68 1.79
CA ASP A 370 20.76 -5.89 2.07
C ASP A 370 20.64 -5.15 3.43
N ILE A 371 19.48 -4.58 3.74
CA ILE A 371 19.24 -3.93 5.04
C ILE A 371 19.37 -4.93 6.19
N ILE A 372 18.81 -6.12 6.04
CA ILE A 372 18.88 -7.18 7.05
C ILE A 372 20.31 -7.71 7.21
N GLU A 373 21.07 -7.83 6.13
CA GLU A 373 22.46 -8.25 6.17
C GLU A 373 23.35 -7.22 6.92
N HIS A 374 23.14 -5.94 6.68
CA HIS A 374 23.85 -4.85 7.38
C HIS A 374 23.42 -4.69 8.86
N ALA A 375 22.31 -5.26 9.27
CA ALA A 375 21.84 -5.26 10.65
C ALA A 375 22.45 -6.37 11.51
N ARG A 376 23.29 -7.22 10.96
CA ARG A 376 23.97 -8.32 11.69
C ARG A 376 24.94 -7.88 12.77
#